data_e3a10790f9bbfaf61793b4054d5125d7
#
_entry.id   e3a10790f9bbfaf61793b4054d5125d7
#
_cell.length_a   1.000
_cell.length_b   1.000
_cell.length_c   1.000
_cell.angle_alpha   90.00
_cell.angle_beta   90.00
_cell.angle_gamma   90.00
#
_symmetry.space_group_name_H-M   'P 1'
#
loop_
_entity.id
_entity.type
_entity.pdbx_description
1 polymer ?
#
loop_
_entity_poly.entity_id
_entity_poly.type
_entity_poly.pdbx_seq_one_letter_code
_entity_poly.pdbx_strand_id
1 'polypeptide(L)'
;MRHILCLATGASALLAVPRPLHTRRRTTTTRATAITDEDPPPRSVAGTAALITGGAVGGGFLAVPRATRGLGLGPTAFALVSAWAWLGLCGVALAEGAVRSTEAAHDRDDYVDDEGLSVYGVALEATRHRRRKRVILPLSVMCFCLATFSSLGAQFAKSRELLGSVGALLNGVPAVTGIALTAYAAAFAFGDRIAHRIAYACTGTMAASFLFLVGRVAALPKVAATAPTSWRALLPSPGTPWAAAFVVQILCFGDVVGVAAARHEATPRRVPRALILGTVVPLAMALALALASSNLPGADPLSPLLKRGGMDAFTLRLFAASAVATTVIGLLLAASQLLSDVVCGFVGWCSERDRRIVRALATALPAVGSLGGDDAFYELLAFAGAVPVPLLYCVLPPFLLSSLRRRKVGRTTLLPGGAVILNALKLAGVAFVGTNVLVR
;
A
#
# COMPACT_ATOMS: atom_id res chain seq x y z
N MET A 1 -10.70 2.32 18.30
CA MET A 1 -9.87 1.17 18.68
C MET A 1 -10.67 -0.04 19.17
N ARG A 2 -11.63 0.06 20.11
CA ARG A 2 -12.47 -1.09 20.56
C ARG A 2 -13.22 -1.79 19.42
N HIS A 3 -13.75 -1.08 18.44
CA HIS A 3 -14.48 -1.66 17.29
C HIS A 3 -13.58 -2.39 16.29
N ILE A 4 -12.32 -1.97 16.13
CA ILE A 4 -11.34 -2.66 15.28
C ILE A 4 -10.89 -3.98 15.91
N LEU A 5 -10.75 -4.03 17.22
CA LEU A 5 -10.46 -5.29 17.95
C LEU A 5 -11.60 -6.32 17.83
N CYS A 6 -12.87 -5.90 17.83
CA CYS A 6 -14.00 -6.81 17.63
C CYS A 6 -14.03 -7.44 16.22
N LEU A 7 -13.57 -6.72 15.20
CA LEU A 7 -13.43 -7.28 13.83
C LEU A 7 -12.27 -8.30 13.78
N ALA A 8 -11.19 -8.07 14.55
CA ALA A 8 -10.06 -9.00 14.63
C ALA A 8 -10.41 -10.33 15.34
N THR A 9 -11.31 -10.31 16.33
CA THR A 9 -11.76 -11.53 17.01
C THR A 9 -12.67 -12.39 16.13
N GLY A 10 -13.48 -11.79 15.23
CA GLY A 10 -14.24 -12.52 14.20
C GLY A 10 -13.36 -13.23 13.17
N ALA A 11 -12.18 -12.67 12.86
CA ALA A 11 -11.21 -13.27 11.95
C ALA A 11 -10.51 -14.52 12.54
N SER A 12 -10.45 -14.65 13.86
CA SER A 12 -9.81 -15.81 14.53
C SER A 12 -10.56 -17.12 14.28
N ALA A 13 -11.86 -17.10 14.03
CA ALA A 13 -12.67 -18.27 13.69
C ALA A 13 -12.43 -18.76 12.23
N LEU A 14 -11.91 -17.88 11.35
CA LEU A 14 -11.58 -18.19 9.96
C LEU A 14 -10.18 -18.79 9.79
N LEU A 15 -9.42 -18.96 10.86
CA LEU A 15 -7.98 -19.32 10.84
C LEU A 15 -7.67 -20.81 11.01
N ALA A 16 -8.64 -21.71 10.80
CA ALA A 16 -8.31 -23.12 10.62
C ALA A 16 -7.47 -23.26 9.33
N VAL A 17 -6.30 -23.91 9.45
CA VAL A 17 -5.27 -24.01 8.41
C VAL A 17 -5.85 -24.44 7.08
N PRO A 18 -5.74 -23.65 5.99
CA PRO A 18 -6.17 -24.06 4.67
C PRO A 18 -5.46 -25.34 4.25
N ARG A 19 -6.20 -26.28 3.67
CA ARG A 19 -5.60 -27.40 2.93
C ARG A 19 -4.73 -26.81 1.81
N PRO A 20 -3.59 -27.46 1.43
CA PRO A 20 -2.75 -26.96 0.36
C PRO A 20 -3.62 -26.71 -0.87
N LEU A 21 -3.44 -25.55 -1.49
CA LEU A 21 -4.04 -25.25 -2.80
C LEU A 21 -3.80 -26.48 -3.68
N HIS A 22 -4.88 -27.16 -4.03
CA HIS A 22 -4.78 -28.24 -5.01
C HIS A 22 -4.22 -27.61 -6.26
N THR A 23 -3.05 -28.07 -6.67
CA THR A 23 -2.50 -27.86 -8.00
C THR A 23 -3.63 -28.02 -9.00
N ARG A 24 -4.10 -26.92 -9.55
CA ARG A 24 -5.10 -26.94 -10.60
C ARG A 24 -4.40 -27.48 -11.82
N ARG A 25 -4.38 -28.84 -11.93
CA ARG A 25 -3.94 -29.54 -13.13
C ARG A 25 -4.70 -28.90 -14.27
N ARG A 26 -3.99 -28.29 -15.17
CA ARG A 26 -4.53 -27.67 -16.40
C ARG A 26 -5.39 -28.72 -17.11
N THR A 27 -6.70 -28.74 -16.85
CA THR A 27 -7.63 -29.34 -17.78
C THR A 27 -7.54 -28.48 -19.02
N THR A 28 -6.80 -29.00 -19.99
CA THR A 28 -6.71 -28.48 -21.34
C THR A 28 -8.09 -28.52 -21.98
N THR A 29 -8.95 -27.57 -21.62
CA THR A 29 -10.04 -27.15 -22.49
C THR A 29 -9.40 -26.20 -23.48
N THR A 30 -8.95 -26.81 -24.57
CA THR A 30 -8.46 -26.16 -25.78
C THR A 30 -9.54 -25.21 -26.31
N ARG A 31 -9.55 -23.99 -25.80
CA ARG A 31 -10.12 -22.86 -26.53
C ARG A 31 -8.95 -22.27 -27.32
N ALA A 32 -8.73 -22.87 -28.50
CA ALA A 32 -7.86 -22.31 -29.53
C ALA A 32 -8.47 -21.00 -30.02
N THR A 33 -8.32 -19.92 -29.27
CA THR A 33 -8.21 -18.60 -29.85
C THR A 33 -6.77 -18.52 -30.30
N ALA A 34 -6.56 -18.43 -31.63
CA ALA A 34 -5.27 -18.12 -32.20
C ALA A 34 -4.75 -16.82 -31.57
N ILE A 35 -3.96 -16.98 -30.52
CA ILE A 35 -3.09 -15.94 -29.99
C ILE A 35 -1.94 -15.96 -30.99
N THR A 36 -1.86 -14.95 -31.83
CA THR A 36 -0.64 -14.64 -32.58
C THR A 36 0.50 -14.65 -31.54
N ASP A 37 1.47 -15.54 -31.74
CA ASP A 37 2.71 -15.67 -30.95
C ASP A 37 3.61 -14.41 -31.17
N GLU A 38 3.11 -13.23 -30.91
CA GLU A 38 3.94 -12.08 -30.64
C GLU A 38 4.26 -12.12 -29.15
N ASP A 39 5.47 -12.54 -28.83
CA ASP A 39 6.04 -12.37 -27.49
C ASP A 39 5.75 -10.95 -27.01
N PRO A 40 5.09 -10.77 -25.86
CA PRO A 40 4.79 -9.44 -25.37
C PRO A 40 6.10 -8.63 -25.31
N PRO A 41 6.13 -7.40 -25.81
CA PRO A 41 7.37 -6.63 -25.90
C PRO A 41 8.06 -6.60 -24.53
N PRO A 42 9.40 -6.71 -24.48
CA PRO A 42 10.14 -6.80 -23.23
C PRO A 42 9.74 -5.64 -22.31
N ARG A 43 9.14 -5.95 -21.19
CA ARG A 43 8.57 -4.94 -20.27
C ARG A 43 9.69 -4.02 -19.78
N SER A 44 9.58 -2.73 -20.07
CA SER A 44 10.63 -1.76 -19.80
C SER A 44 10.75 -1.47 -18.29
N VAL A 45 11.98 -1.23 -17.82
CA VAL A 45 12.24 -0.78 -16.44
C VAL A 45 11.46 0.50 -16.13
N ALA A 46 11.40 1.44 -17.10
CA ALA A 46 10.65 2.69 -16.94
C ALA A 46 9.14 2.45 -16.79
N GLY A 47 8.55 1.54 -17.57
CA GLY A 47 7.13 1.19 -17.44
C GLY A 47 6.80 0.54 -16.09
N THR A 48 7.70 -0.30 -15.57
CA THR A 48 7.53 -0.88 -14.23
C THR A 48 7.72 0.19 -13.14
N ALA A 49 8.69 1.08 -13.29
CA ALA A 49 8.89 2.21 -12.37
C ALA A 49 7.66 3.14 -12.34
N ALA A 50 7.06 3.44 -13.50
CA ALA A 50 5.83 4.24 -13.57
C ALA A 50 4.66 3.57 -12.85
N LEU A 51 4.52 2.24 -12.95
CA LEU A 51 3.52 1.47 -12.21
C LEU A 51 3.73 1.59 -10.69
N ILE A 52 4.99 1.43 -10.23
CA ILE A 52 5.36 1.56 -8.82
C ILE A 52 5.05 2.98 -8.32
N THR A 53 5.43 4.00 -9.08
CA THR A 53 5.13 5.41 -8.76
C THR A 53 3.63 5.63 -8.61
N GLY A 54 2.84 5.16 -9.58
CA GLY A 54 1.37 5.32 -9.56
C GLY A 54 0.70 4.60 -8.38
N GLY A 55 1.22 3.44 -8.00
CA GLY A 55 0.73 2.70 -6.82
C GLY A 55 1.17 3.28 -5.49
N ALA A 56 2.36 3.90 -5.45
CA ALA A 56 2.91 4.48 -4.23
C ALA A 56 2.35 5.88 -3.93
N VAL A 57 2.05 6.69 -4.96
CA VAL A 57 1.46 8.02 -4.77
C VAL A 57 -0.05 7.90 -4.62
N GLY A 58 -0.55 8.16 -3.44
CA GLY A 58 -1.97 8.07 -3.11
C GLY A 58 -2.46 9.22 -2.24
N GLY A 59 -3.72 9.14 -1.81
CA GLY A 59 -4.33 10.14 -0.93
C GLY A 59 -3.59 10.37 0.39
N GLY A 60 -2.74 9.43 0.81
CA GLY A 60 -1.85 9.59 1.96
C GLY A 60 -0.91 10.79 1.88
N PHE A 61 -0.56 11.23 0.66
CA PHE A 61 0.24 12.44 0.45
C PHE A 61 -0.39 13.71 1.00
N LEU A 62 -1.72 13.76 1.10
CA LEU A 62 -2.43 14.87 1.74
C LEU A 62 -2.13 14.99 3.24
N ALA A 63 -1.66 13.92 3.87
CA ALA A 63 -1.24 13.94 5.27
C ALA A 63 0.18 14.48 5.49
N VAL A 64 1.02 14.56 4.43
CA VAL A 64 2.43 15.00 4.55
C VAL A 64 2.56 16.34 5.29
N PRO A 65 1.84 17.43 4.93
CA PRO A 65 2.00 18.71 5.59
C PRO A 65 1.65 18.67 7.07
N ARG A 66 0.59 17.93 7.45
CA ARG A 66 0.20 17.77 8.86
C ARG A 66 1.18 16.87 9.61
N ALA A 67 1.61 15.76 9.02
CA ALA A 67 2.51 14.80 9.64
C ALA A 67 3.91 15.36 9.89
N THR A 68 4.39 16.25 9.02
CA THR A 68 5.74 16.83 9.11
C THR A 68 5.79 18.17 9.82
N ARG A 69 4.61 18.71 10.17
CA ARG A 69 4.50 19.96 10.92
C ARG A 69 5.18 19.81 12.30
N GLY A 70 5.97 20.76 12.70
CA GLY A 70 6.66 20.73 13.99
C GLY A 70 7.97 19.93 14.03
N LEU A 71 8.27 19.15 12.96
CA LEU A 71 9.57 18.50 12.84
C LEU A 71 10.67 19.48 12.41
N GLY A 72 10.32 20.46 11.58
CA GLY A 72 11.27 21.24 10.82
C GLY A 72 11.84 20.49 9.62
N LEU A 73 12.54 21.19 8.72
CA LEU A 73 12.98 20.64 7.44
C LEU A 73 14.00 19.50 7.58
N GLY A 74 14.98 19.66 8.49
CA GLY A 74 16.03 18.66 8.67
C GLY A 74 15.50 17.31 9.13
N PRO A 75 14.80 17.22 10.28
CA PRO A 75 14.18 15.98 10.73
C PRO A 75 13.16 15.39 9.75
N THR A 76 12.39 16.24 9.04
CA THR A 76 11.46 15.77 8.00
C THR A 76 12.18 15.09 6.85
N ALA A 77 13.20 15.74 6.28
CA ALA A 77 13.98 15.15 5.19
C ALA A 77 14.68 13.87 5.64
N PHE A 78 15.25 13.85 6.84
CA PHE A 78 15.85 12.65 7.41
C PHE A 78 14.84 11.50 7.56
N ALA A 79 13.65 11.77 8.10
CA ALA A 79 12.62 10.75 8.27
C ALA A 79 12.14 10.17 6.92
N LEU A 80 11.89 11.04 5.93
CA LEU A 80 11.44 10.62 4.60
C LEU A 80 12.52 9.79 3.88
N VAL A 81 13.77 10.24 3.88
CA VAL A 81 14.87 9.52 3.20
C VAL A 81 15.18 8.20 3.92
N SER A 82 15.22 8.20 5.26
CA SER A 82 15.50 6.99 6.05
C SER A 82 14.39 5.95 5.88
N ALA A 83 13.12 6.36 5.93
CA ALA A 83 11.98 5.48 5.70
C ALA A 83 11.98 4.93 4.27
N TRP A 84 12.25 5.77 3.27
CA TRP A 84 12.39 5.36 1.88
C TRP A 84 13.49 4.30 1.69
N ALA A 85 14.68 4.55 2.24
CA ALA A 85 15.78 3.60 2.14
C ALA A 85 15.45 2.26 2.82
N TRP A 86 14.85 2.32 4.01
CA TRP A 86 14.43 1.12 4.74
C TRP A 86 13.35 0.33 3.99
N LEU A 87 12.28 0.99 3.55
CA LEU A 87 11.21 0.37 2.74
C LEU A 87 11.77 -0.17 1.41
N GLY A 88 12.71 0.55 0.79
CA GLY A 88 13.39 0.11 -0.42
C GLY A 88 14.14 -1.20 -0.25
N LEU A 89 14.94 -1.32 0.82
CA LEU A 89 15.65 -2.56 1.14
C LEU A 89 14.69 -3.71 1.46
N CYS A 90 13.62 -3.44 2.20
CA CYS A 90 12.57 -4.43 2.48
C CYS A 90 11.82 -4.84 1.21
N GLY A 91 11.56 -3.88 0.30
CA GLY A 91 10.97 -4.14 -1.01
C GLY A 91 11.85 -5.04 -1.89
N VAL A 92 13.17 -4.79 -1.91
CA VAL A 92 14.12 -5.68 -2.61
C VAL A 92 14.15 -7.08 -1.97
N ALA A 93 14.05 -7.18 -0.64
CA ALA A 93 13.97 -8.47 0.04
C ALA A 93 12.68 -9.22 -0.32
N LEU A 94 11.54 -8.52 -0.42
CA LEU A 94 10.28 -9.08 -0.87
C LEU A 94 10.35 -9.53 -2.34
N ALA A 95 10.92 -8.70 -3.21
CA ALA A 95 11.09 -9.01 -4.62
C ALA A 95 11.96 -10.26 -4.82
N GLU A 96 13.09 -10.38 -4.10
CA GLU A 96 13.90 -11.59 -4.13
C GLU A 96 13.12 -12.81 -3.65
N GLY A 97 12.34 -12.65 -2.57
CA GLY A 97 11.46 -13.71 -2.07
C GLY A 97 10.45 -14.15 -3.13
N ALA A 98 9.82 -13.21 -3.85
CA ALA A 98 8.87 -13.49 -4.91
C ALA A 98 9.54 -14.23 -6.08
N VAL A 99 10.66 -13.73 -6.61
CA VAL A 99 11.40 -14.36 -7.71
C VAL A 99 11.83 -15.79 -7.36
N ARG A 100 12.40 -16.00 -6.17
CA ARG A 100 12.82 -17.34 -5.70
C ARG A 100 11.64 -18.30 -5.57
N SER A 101 10.50 -17.80 -5.12
CA SER A 101 9.29 -18.61 -4.97
C SER A 101 8.71 -18.99 -6.33
N THR A 102 8.76 -18.08 -7.32
CA THR A 102 8.37 -18.36 -8.71
C THR A 102 9.30 -19.37 -9.36
N GLU A 103 10.62 -19.19 -9.24
CA GLU A 103 11.62 -20.19 -9.72
C GLU A 103 11.31 -21.59 -9.16
N ALA A 104 11.05 -21.68 -7.87
CA ALA A 104 10.74 -22.96 -7.23
C ALA A 104 9.37 -23.53 -7.63
N ALA A 105 8.42 -22.72 -8.00
CA ALA A 105 7.14 -23.17 -8.54
C ALA A 105 7.29 -23.72 -9.96
N HIS A 106 8.09 -23.06 -10.81
CA HIS A 106 8.41 -23.54 -12.15
C HIS A 106 9.18 -24.86 -12.12
N ASP A 107 10.16 -25.01 -11.21
CA ASP A 107 10.90 -26.28 -11.03
C ASP A 107 9.97 -27.46 -10.66
N ARG A 108 8.73 -27.18 -10.23
CA ARG A 108 7.71 -28.19 -9.86
C ARG A 108 6.54 -28.29 -10.82
N ASP A 109 6.57 -27.58 -11.95
CA ASP A 109 5.44 -27.41 -12.87
C ASP A 109 4.17 -26.85 -12.19
N ASP A 110 4.32 -26.14 -11.05
CA ASP A 110 3.21 -25.43 -10.41
C ASP A 110 2.87 -24.15 -11.20
N TYR A 111 1.58 -23.88 -11.39
CA TYR A 111 1.15 -22.64 -12.06
C TYR A 111 1.38 -21.41 -11.15
N VAL A 112 1.98 -20.36 -11.71
CA VAL A 112 2.10 -19.03 -11.10
C VAL A 112 1.35 -18.04 -11.97
N ASP A 113 0.49 -17.22 -11.36
CA ASP A 113 -0.26 -16.19 -12.09
C ASP A 113 0.68 -15.10 -12.65
N ASP A 114 0.33 -14.54 -13.81
CA ASP A 114 1.08 -13.47 -14.48
C ASP A 114 1.23 -12.19 -13.63
N GLU A 115 0.39 -12.03 -12.60
CA GLU A 115 0.44 -10.91 -11.66
C GLU A 115 1.53 -11.05 -10.59
N GLY A 116 2.17 -12.22 -10.51
CA GLY A 116 3.25 -12.52 -9.57
C GLY A 116 2.77 -12.87 -8.15
N LEU A 117 3.74 -13.20 -7.30
CA LEU A 117 3.45 -13.62 -5.94
C LEU A 117 3.36 -12.44 -4.97
N SER A 118 2.23 -12.31 -4.31
CA SER A 118 2.04 -11.41 -3.16
C SER A 118 2.89 -11.84 -1.95
N VAL A 119 2.93 -11.02 -0.91
CA VAL A 119 3.56 -11.40 0.38
C VAL A 119 3.00 -12.72 0.91
N TYR A 120 1.71 -12.98 0.70
CA TYR A 120 1.07 -14.24 1.08
C TYR A 120 1.64 -15.44 0.29
N GLY A 121 1.80 -15.31 -1.02
CA GLY A 121 2.40 -16.36 -1.86
C GLY A 121 3.83 -16.68 -1.45
N VAL A 122 4.64 -15.65 -1.17
CA VAL A 122 6.00 -15.82 -0.63
C VAL A 122 5.99 -16.48 0.74
N ALA A 123 5.03 -16.12 1.62
CA ALA A 123 4.87 -16.73 2.93
C ALA A 123 4.45 -18.21 2.83
N LEU A 124 3.57 -18.53 1.89
CA LEU A 124 3.14 -19.90 1.61
C LEU A 124 4.33 -20.77 1.22
N GLU A 125 5.17 -20.33 0.29
CA GLU A 125 6.37 -21.08 -0.15
C GLU A 125 7.42 -21.17 0.96
N ALA A 126 7.71 -20.08 1.65
CA ALA A 126 8.67 -20.05 2.76
C ALA A 126 8.29 -20.98 3.92
N THR A 127 7.01 -21.32 4.06
CA THR A 127 6.48 -22.15 5.17
C THR A 127 5.98 -23.53 4.74
N ARG A 128 6.08 -23.88 3.45
CA ARG A 128 5.47 -25.09 2.83
C ARG A 128 5.66 -26.38 3.63
N HIS A 129 6.80 -26.56 4.31
CA HIS A 129 7.14 -27.79 5.05
C HIS A 129 7.35 -27.55 6.56
N ARG A 130 6.81 -26.51 7.15
CA ARG A 130 7.06 -26.18 8.57
C ARG A 130 5.77 -26.08 9.40
N ARG A 131 5.86 -26.50 10.68
CA ARG A 131 4.80 -26.25 11.68
C ARG A 131 4.47 -24.76 11.83
N ARG A 132 5.44 -23.87 11.53
CA ARG A 132 5.27 -22.40 11.52
C ARG A 132 4.25 -21.87 10.49
N LYS A 133 3.85 -22.70 9.50
CA LYS A 133 2.77 -22.37 8.55
C LYS A 133 1.51 -21.92 9.30
N ARG A 134 1.19 -22.58 10.43
CA ARG A 134 0.00 -22.27 11.24
C ARG A 134 -0.03 -20.88 11.86
N VAL A 135 1.13 -20.18 11.95
CA VAL A 135 1.24 -18.85 12.53
C VAL A 135 1.52 -17.79 11.47
N ILE A 136 2.47 -18.05 10.56
CA ILE A 136 2.94 -17.04 9.60
C ILE A 136 1.87 -16.72 8.56
N LEU A 137 1.15 -17.71 8.04
CA LEU A 137 0.10 -17.44 7.02
C LEU A 137 -1.06 -16.62 7.59
N PRO A 138 -1.69 -17.02 8.73
CA PRO A 138 -2.74 -16.19 9.33
C PRO A 138 -2.25 -14.78 9.68
N LEU A 139 -1.03 -14.66 10.20
CA LEU A 139 -0.44 -13.35 10.50
C LEU A 139 -0.30 -12.50 9.25
N SER A 140 0.19 -13.07 8.14
CA SER A 140 0.32 -12.35 6.86
C SER A 140 -1.03 -11.85 6.35
N VAL A 141 -2.07 -12.70 6.38
CA VAL A 141 -3.43 -12.35 5.97
C VAL A 141 -4.02 -11.28 6.88
N MET A 142 -3.87 -11.44 8.19
CA MET A 142 -4.37 -10.46 9.17
C MET A 142 -3.70 -9.09 8.98
N CYS A 143 -2.37 -9.06 8.86
CA CYS A 143 -1.63 -7.82 8.63
C CYS A 143 -2.04 -7.16 7.31
N PHE A 144 -2.23 -7.96 6.24
CA PHE A 144 -2.70 -7.44 4.95
C PHE A 144 -4.11 -6.85 5.06
N CYS A 145 -5.06 -7.57 5.66
CA CYS A 145 -6.42 -7.06 5.86
C CYS A 145 -6.42 -5.77 6.68
N LEU A 146 -5.68 -5.73 7.78
CA LEU A 146 -5.58 -4.54 8.63
C LEU A 146 -4.93 -3.36 7.89
N ALA A 147 -3.84 -3.59 7.16
CA ALA A 147 -3.17 -2.56 6.37
C ALA A 147 -4.09 -2.00 5.29
N THR A 148 -4.67 -2.90 4.49
CA THR A 148 -5.50 -2.51 3.34
C THR A 148 -6.82 -1.87 3.77
N PHE A 149 -7.50 -2.42 4.77
CA PHE A 149 -8.78 -1.87 5.24
C PHE A 149 -8.60 -0.54 5.96
N SER A 150 -7.52 -0.36 6.73
CA SER A 150 -7.22 0.93 7.33
C SER A 150 -6.88 1.98 6.26
N SER A 151 -6.09 1.59 5.26
CA SER A 151 -5.74 2.48 4.14
C SER A 151 -6.97 2.86 3.32
N LEU A 152 -7.83 1.89 2.95
CA LEU A 152 -9.09 2.15 2.25
C LEU A 152 -10.05 2.99 3.07
N GLY A 153 -10.21 2.69 4.36
CA GLY A 153 -11.03 3.49 5.28
C GLY A 153 -10.57 4.93 5.36
N ALA A 154 -9.25 5.17 5.41
CA ALA A 154 -8.69 6.50 5.35
C ALA A 154 -9.05 7.21 4.03
N GLN A 155 -8.96 6.52 2.88
CA GLN A 155 -9.31 7.12 1.59
C GLN A 155 -10.81 7.47 1.52
N PHE A 156 -11.69 6.60 2.03
CA PHE A 156 -13.13 6.89 2.09
C PHE A 156 -13.43 8.07 3.03
N ALA A 157 -12.76 8.17 4.19
CA ALA A 157 -12.89 9.30 5.10
C ALA A 157 -12.45 10.61 4.41
N LYS A 158 -11.32 10.60 3.67
CA LYS A 158 -10.86 11.78 2.93
C LYS A 158 -11.78 12.14 1.77
N SER A 159 -12.34 11.16 1.06
CA SER A 159 -13.33 11.40 0.02
C SER A 159 -14.59 12.10 0.58
N ARG A 160 -15.05 11.63 1.75
CA ARG A 160 -16.20 12.25 2.45
C ARG A 160 -15.92 13.71 2.81
N GLU A 161 -14.75 13.99 3.36
CA GLU A 161 -14.32 15.37 3.70
C GLU A 161 -14.31 16.26 2.47
N LEU A 162 -13.74 15.77 1.35
CA LEU A 162 -13.68 16.51 0.09
C LEU A 162 -15.07 16.78 -0.49
N LEU A 163 -15.98 15.81 -0.47
CA LEU A 163 -17.36 15.99 -0.93
C LEU A 163 -18.16 16.90 0.00
N GLY A 164 -18.01 16.75 1.31
CA GLY A 164 -18.63 17.63 2.30
C GLY A 164 -18.23 19.10 2.14
N SER A 165 -17.00 19.36 1.66
CA SER A 165 -16.53 20.70 1.33
C SER A 165 -17.21 21.33 0.10
N VAL A 166 -17.93 20.54 -0.70
CA VAL A 166 -18.69 20.99 -1.88
C VAL A 166 -20.16 21.28 -1.51
N GLY A 167 -20.72 20.48 -0.61
CA GLY A 167 -22.11 20.69 -0.16
C GLY A 167 -22.46 19.82 1.04
N ALA A 168 -23.22 20.40 1.97
CA ALA A 168 -23.62 19.73 3.22
C ALA A 168 -24.44 18.44 2.99
N LEU A 169 -25.21 18.36 1.90
CA LEU A 169 -25.97 17.17 1.50
C LEU A 169 -25.08 15.99 1.11
N LEU A 170 -23.80 16.24 0.76
CA LEU A 170 -22.82 15.25 0.38
C LEU A 170 -21.95 14.81 1.57
N ASN A 171 -22.51 14.82 2.78
CA ASN A 171 -21.82 14.41 4.00
C ASN A 171 -22.51 13.21 4.67
N GLY A 172 -21.79 12.51 5.55
CA GLY A 172 -22.33 11.41 6.33
C GLY A 172 -22.42 10.07 5.59
N VAL A 173 -23.35 9.21 6.05
CA VAL A 173 -23.54 7.85 5.53
C VAL A 173 -23.88 7.80 4.03
N PRO A 174 -24.78 8.66 3.50
CA PRO A 174 -25.09 8.64 2.06
C PRO A 174 -23.88 8.91 1.18
N ALA A 175 -23.03 9.86 1.60
CA ALA A 175 -21.79 10.17 0.87
C ALA A 175 -20.83 8.96 0.83
N VAL A 176 -20.59 8.33 1.98
CA VAL A 176 -19.73 7.15 2.08
C VAL A 176 -20.28 6.00 1.23
N THR A 177 -21.59 5.77 1.26
CA THR A 177 -22.24 4.75 0.43
C THR A 177 -22.07 5.05 -1.06
N GLY A 178 -22.30 6.29 -1.49
CA GLY A 178 -22.10 6.71 -2.87
C GLY A 178 -20.65 6.52 -3.34
N ILE A 179 -19.67 6.90 -2.51
CA ILE A 179 -18.25 6.73 -2.79
C ILE A 179 -17.92 5.23 -2.91
N ALA A 180 -18.38 4.40 -1.96
CA ALA A 180 -18.13 2.96 -1.95
C ALA A 180 -18.73 2.26 -3.19
N LEU A 181 -19.95 2.62 -3.58
CA LEU A 181 -20.59 2.09 -4.79
C LEU A 181 -19.85 2.52 -6.06
N THR A 182 -19.43 3.78 -6.15
CA THR A 182 -18.65 4.29 -7.29
C THR A 182 -17.29 3.58 -7.38
N ALA A 183 -16.61 3.41 -6.25
CA ALA A 183 -15.34 2.69 -6.18
C ALA A 183 -15.49 1.21 -6.57
N TYR A 184 -16.54 0.54 -6.09
CA TYR A 184 -16.89 -0.82 -6.45
C TYR A 184 -17.14 -0.94 -7.97
N ALA A 185 -17.95 -0.04 -8.52
CA ALA A 185 -18.23 -0.04 -9.96
C ALA A 185 -16.96 0.20 -10.79
N ALA A 186 -16.14 1.16 -10.41
CA ALA A 186 -14.88 1.48 -11.10
C ALA A 186 -13.89 0.29 -11.06
N ALA A 187 -13.82 -0.42 -9.93
CA ALA A 187 -12.89 -1.54 -9.78
C ALA A 187 -13.40 -2.84 -10.42
N PHE A 188 -14.70 -3.13 -10.37
CA PHE A 188 -15.21 -4.47 -10.67
C PHE A 188 -16.31 -4.55 -11.74
N ALA A 189 -17.11 -3.49 -11.96
CA ALA A 189 -18.25 -3.58 -12.89
C ALA A 189 -17.86 -3.37 -14.34
N PHE A 190 -16.85 -2.53 -14.61
CA PHE A 190 -16.46 -2.16 -15.98
C PHE A 190 -15.36 -3.04 -16.57
N GLY A 191 -14.83 -4.00 -15.80
CA GLY A 191 -13.74 -4.89 -16.21
C GLY A 191 -12.36 -4.23 -16.17
N ASP A 192 -11.32 -5.08 -16.19
CA ASP A 192 -9.93 -4.68 -15.91
C ASP A 192 -9.40 -3.61 -16.87
N ARG A 193 -9.77 -3.66 -18.16
CA ARG A 193 -9.29 -2.67 -19.15
C ARG A 193 -9.74 -1.25 -18.82
N ILE A 194 -10.99 -1.09 -18.36
CA ILE A 194 -11.54 0.23 -18.02
C ILE A 194 -10.97 0.69 -16.69
N ALA A 195 -10.86 -0.19 -15.69
CA ALA A 195 -10.22 0.12 -14.41
C ALA A 195 -8.78 0.64 -14.61
N HIS A 196 -8.00 -0.03 -15.46
CA HIS A 196 -6.64 0.44 -15.80
C HIS A 196 -6.64 1.79 -16.52
N ARG A 197 -7.55 2.03 -17.48
CA ARG A 197 -7.64 3.35 -18.16
C ARG A 197 -7.98 4.47 -17.18
N ILE A 198 -8.92 4.22 -16.27
CA ILE A 198 -9.27 5.18 -15.21
C ILE A 198 -8.06 5.45 -14.32
N ALA A 199 -7.35 4.40 -13.87
CA ALA A 199 -6.15 4.54 -13.05
C ALA A 199 -5.06 5.35 -13.76
N TYR A 200 -4.79 5.12 -15.05
CA TYR A 200 -3.82 5.90 -15.82
C TYR A 200 -4.24 7.36 -15.99
N ALA A 201 -5.49 7.62 -16.31
CA ALA A 201 -6.01 8.98 -16.42
C ALA A 201 -5.89 9.74 -15.09
N CYS A 202 -6.28 9.08 -13.98
CA CYS A 202 -6.14 9.64 -12.65
C CYS A 202 -4.66 9.90 -12.29
N THR A 203 -3.73 8.99 -12.65
CA THR A 203 -2.30 9.18 -12.37
C THR A 203 -1.74 10.39 -13.13
N GLY A 204 -2.10 10.56 -14.41
CA GLY A 204 -1.70 11.73 -15.19
C GLY A 204 -2.26 13.04 -14.61
N THR A 205 -3.54 13.05 -14.26
CA THR A 205 -4.21 14.19 -13.62
C THR A 205 -3.58 14.51 -12.27
N MET A 206 -3.28 13.50 -11.48
CA MET A 206 -2.61 13.63 -10.18
C MET A 206 -1.22 14.27 -10.33
N ALA A 207 -0.41 13.81 -11.29
CA ALA A 207 0.92 14.35 -11.52
C ALA A 207 0.87 15.83 -11.93
N ALA A 208 -0.02 16.18 -12.87
CA ALA A 208 -0.18 17.54 -13.32
C ALA A 208 -0.69 18.47 -12.21
N SER A 209 -1.74 18.05 -11.49
CA SER A 209 -2.32 18.82 -10.39
C SER A 209 -1.35 18.96 -9.20
N PHE A 210 -0.49 17.95 -8.97
CA PHE A 210 0.54 18.02 -7.93
C PHE A 210 1.55 19.12 -8.18
N LEU A 211 2.09 19.23 -9.38
CA LEU A 211 3.07 20.28 -9.72
C LEU A 211 2.48 21.68 -9.49
N PHE A 212 1.23 21.85 -9.93
CA PHE A 212 0.53 23.11 -9.70
C PHE A 212 0.25 23.36 -8.22
N LEU A 213 -0.19 22.34 -7.48
CA LEU A 213 -0.44 22.41 -6.03
C LEU A 213 0.81 22.85 -5.26
N VAL A 214 1.97 22.24 -5.53
CA VAL A 214 3.23 22.59 -4.87
C VAL A 214 3.60 24.05 -5.13
N GLY A 215 3.45 24.53 -6.37
CA GLY A 215 3.66 25.93 -6.70
C GLY A 215 2.72 26.88 -5.94
N ARG A 216 1.43 26.53 -5.83
CA ARG A 216 0.43 27.33 -5.08
C ARG A 216 0.73 27.33 -3.57
N VAL A 217 1.07 26.17 -3.00
CA VAL A 217 1.46 26.02 -1.59
C VAL A 217 2.72 26.83 -1.27
N ALA A 218 3.71 26.80 -2.15
CA ALA A 218 4.96 27.55 -2.00
C ALA A 218 4.73 29.08 -2.02
N ALA A 219 3.72 29.55 -2.75
CA ALA A 219 3.36 30.95 -2.87
C ALA A 219 2.51 31.47 -1.70
N LEU A 220 2.06 30.62 -0.76
CA LEU A 220 1.31 31.05 0.41
C LEU A 220 2.18 31.85 1.39
N PRO A 221 1.59 32.84 2.11
CA PRO A 221 2.32 33.57 3.14
C PRO A 221 2.79 32.61 4.24
N LYS A 222 4.08 32.66 4.49
CA LYS A 222 4.75 31.82 5.50
C LYS A 222 4.88 32.64 6.79
N VAL A 223 4.63 31.99 7.91
CA VAL A 223 4.96 32.56 9.22
C VAL A 223 6.44 32.38 9.47
N ALA A 224 7.12 33.36 10.04
CA ALA A 224 8.51 33.20 10.46
C ALA A 224 8.64 31.92 11.28
N ALA A 225 9.68 31.12 10.98
CA ALA A 225 9.91 29.82 11.61
C ALA A 225 10.09 30.00 13.13
N THR A 226 8.97 29.93 13.86
CA THR A 226 8.96 30.04 15.33
C THR A 226 9.08 28.68 16.01
N ALA A 227 8.83 27.60 15.26
CA ALA A 227 8.95 26.24 15.80
C ALA A 227 10.43 25.80 15.78
N PRO A 228 11.03 25.52 16.93
CA PRO A 228 12.37 24.96 16.96
C PRO A 228 12.37 23.61 16.26
N THR A 229 13.38 23.36 15.44
CA THR A 229 13.64 22.05 14.82
C THR A 229 13.71 21.00 15.92
N SER A 230 12.75 20.09 16.00
CA SER A 230 12.66 19.13 17.09
C SER A 230 12.83 17.69 16.58
N TRP A 231 13.99 17.12 16.79
CA TRP A 231 14.24 15.69 16.58
C TRP A 231 13.41 14.81 17.52
N ARG A 232 12.99 15.34 18.66
CA ARG A 232 12.12 14.63 19.61
C ARG A 232 10.74 14.33 19.05
N ALA A 233 10.24 15.13 18.11
CA ALA A 233 8.96 14.90 17.47
C ALA A 233 8.95 13.69 16.50
N LEU A 234 10.13 13.13 16.20
CA LEU A 234 10.24 11.83 15.52
C LEU A 234 10.03 10.65 16.48
N LEU A 235 10.16 10.86 17.78
CA LEU A 235 9.94 9.82 18.77
C LEU A 235 8.45 9.74 19.11
N PRO A 236 7.93 8.53 19.39
CA PRO A 236 6.55 8.36 19.79
C PRO A 236 6.30 9.10 21.11
N SER A 237 5.15 9.78 21.20
CA SER A 237 4.69 10.42 22.41
C SER A 237 3.25 10.01 22.70
N PRO A 238 2.87 9.84 23.98
CA PRO A 238 1.51 9.45 24.35
C PRO A 238 0.47 10.42 23.79
N GLY A 239 -0.58 9.89 23.17
CA GLY A 239 -1.70 10.67 22.66
C GLY A 239 -1.49 11.41 21.35
N THR A 240 -0.29 11.38 20.76
CA THR A 240 -0.05 12.00 19.44
C THR A 240 0.31 10.95 18.40
N PRO A 241 -0.26 11.05 17.17
CA PRO A 241 0.18 10.19 16.08
C PRO A 241 1.66 10.42 15.78
N TRP A 242 2.42 9.35 15.76
CA TRP A 242 3.84 9.44 15.47
C TRP A 242 4.09 9.77 14.00
N ALA A 243 4.83 10.83 13.72
CA ALA A 243 5.14 11.28 12.35
C ALA A 243 5.78 10.18 11.49
N ALA A 244 6.65 9.35 12.07
CA ALA A 244 7.28 8.24 11.36
C ALA A 244 6.29 7.17 10.88
N ALA A 245 5.18 6.92 11.59
CA ALA A 245 4.13 6.02 11.13
C ALA A 245 3.45 6.54 9.86
N PHE A 246 3.13 7.83 9.81
CA PHE A 246 2.61 8.46 8.59
C PHE A 246 3.60 8.36 7.43
N VAL A 247 4.88 8.65 7.70
CA VAL A 247 5.94 8.60 6.68
C VAL A 247 6.08 7.20 6.10
N VAL A 248 6.06 6.16 6.94
CA VAL A 248 6.11 4.76 6.49
C VAL A 248 4.88 4.42 5.65
N GLN A 249 3.68 4.83 6.08
CA GLN A 249 2.45 4.58 5.32
C GLN A 249 2.43 5.30 3.97
N ILE A 250 2.86 6.56 3.92
CA ILE A 250 2.85 7.39 2.70
C ILE A 250 3.83 6.85 1.65
N LEU A 251 4.99 6.36 2.09
CA LEU A 251 6.02 5.84 1.21
C LEU A 251 5.89 4.33 0.95
N CYS A 252 4.85 3.67 1.45
CA CYS A 252 4.66 2.24 1.25
C CYS A 252 4.29 1.93 -0.20
N PHE A 253 5.03 1.00 -0.80
CA PHE A 253 4.82 0.47 -2.16
C PHE A 253 4.84 -1.06 -2.20
N GLY A 254 4.73 -1.71 -1.05
CA GLY A 254 4.87 -3.16 -0.91
C GLY A 254 3.90 -3.97 -1.77
N ASP A 255 2.70 -3.44 -2.00
CA ASP A 255 1.64 -4.11 -2.79
C ASP A 255 2.03 -4.33 -4.26
N VAL A 256 2.86 -3.45 -4.83
CA VAL A 256 3.25 -3.51 -6.25
C VAL A 256 4.57 -4.28 -6.49
N VAL A 257 5.26 -4.70 -5.42
CA VAL A 257 6.57 -5.38 -5.53
C VAL A 257 6.45 -6.74 -6.22
N GLY A 258 5.41 -7.52 -5.90
CA GLY A 258 5.15 -8.82 -6.54
C GLY A 258 4.95 -8.67 -8.05
N VAL A 259 4.16 -7.69 -8.46
CA VAL A 259 3.93 -7.37 -9.89
C VAL A 259 5.23 -6.93 -10.58
N ALA A 260 6.07 -6.14 -9.90
CA ALA A 260 7.36 -5.74 -10.44
C ALA A 260 8.31 -6.94 -10.62
N ALA A 261 8.29 -7.88 -9.68
CA ALA A 261 9.06 -9.12 -9.76
C ALA A 261 8.61 -9.99 -10.96
N ALA A 262 7.30 -10.22 -11.12
CA ALA A 262 6.75 -10.97 -12.24
C ALA A 262 7.07 -10.34 -13.60
N ARG A 263 6.97 -9.03 -13.71
CA ARG A 263 7.28 -8.31 -14.96
C ARG A 263 8.71 -8.45 -15.43
N HIS A 264 9.63 -8.76 -14.55
CA HIS A 264 11.06 -8.92 -14.84
C HIS A 264 11.59 -10.33 -14.52
N GLU A 265 10.73 -11.33 -14.54
CA GLU A 265 11.09 -12.71 -14.20
C GLU A 265 12.30 -13.21 -15.01
N ALA A 266 12.30 -13.01 -16.32
CA ALA A 266 13.42 -13.36 -17.19
C ALA A 266 14.72 -12.54 -16.94
N THR A 267 14.60 -11.38 -16.27
CA THR A 267 15.73 -10.49 -15.98
C THR A 267 15.64 -9.92 -14.55
N PRO A 268 15.73 -10.76 -13.51
CA PRO A 268 15.44 -10.35 -12.12
C PRO A 268 16.33 -9.21 -11.62
N ARG A 269 17.55 -9.09 -12.13
CA ARG A 269 18.47 -7.97 -11.80
C ARG A 269 17.95 -6.57 -12.16
N ARG A 270 16.90 -6.48 -13.00
CA ARG A 270 16.24 -5.21 -13.34
C ARG A 270 15.25 -4.77 -12.28
N VAL A 271 14.75 -5.69 -11.43
CA VAL A 271 13.75 -5.40 -10.38
C VAL A 271 14.22 -4.33 -9.39
N PRO A 272 15.43 -4.41 -8.78
CA PRO A 272 15.90 -3.36 -7.87
C PRO A 272 15.99 -1.98 -8.53
N ARG A 273 16.38 -1.92 -9.81
CA ARG A 273 16.43 -0.66 -10.57
C ARG A 273 15.03 -0.08 -10.78
N ALA A 274 14.06 -0.91 -11.12
CA ALA A 274 12.67 -0.48 -11.27
C ALA A 274 12.08 0.00 -9.94
N LEU A 275 12.39 -0.69 -8.83
CA LEU A 275 11.97 -0.29 -7.49
C LEU A 275 12.56 1.07 -7.10
N ILE A 276 13.88 1.27 -7.27
CA ILE A 276 14.54 2.54 -6.94
C ILE A 276 13.94 3.67 -7.79
N LEU A 277 13.88 3.53 -9.11
CA LEU A 277 13.37 4.56 -10.00
C LEU A 277 11.89 4.88 -9.70
N GLY A 278 11.07 3.85 -9.44
CA GLY A 278 9.65 4.03 -9.16
C GLY A 278 9.36 4.65 -7.80
N THR A 279 10.25 4.52 -6.83
CA THR A 279 10.05 5.03 -5.46
C THR A 279 10.75 6.37 -5.20
N VAL A 280 11.75 6.74 -5.99
CA VAL A 280 12.39 8.08 -5.91
C VAL A 280 11.40 9.20 -6.23
N VAL A 281 10.49 8.98 -7.18
CA VAL A 281 9.48 10.00 -7.55
C VAL A 281 8.53 10.29 -6.39
N PRO A 282 7.88 9.31 -5.74
CA PRO A 282 7.11 9.53 -4.52
C PRO A 282 7.91 10.23 -3.41
N LEU A 283 9.17 9.84 -3.18
CA LEU A 283 10.03 10.52 -2.21
C LEU A 283 10.22 11.99 -2.55
N ALA A 284 10.57 12.30 -3.81
CA ALA A 284 10.75 13.68 -4.27
C ALA A 284 9.45 14.50 -4.13
N MET A 285 8.30 13.90 -4.44
CA MET A 285 7.00 14.53 -4.25
C MET A 285 6.72 14.83 -2.76
N ALA A 286 6.97 13.86 -1.87
CA ALA A 286 6.78 14.05 -0.44
C ALA A 286 7.70 15.15 0.12
N LEU A 287 8.97 15.17 -0.29
CA LEU A 287 9.93 16.21 0.07
C LEU A 287 9.50 17.60 -0.45
N ALA A 288 9.08 17.67 -1.72
CA ALA A 288 8.63 18.93 -2.32
C ALA A 288 7.39 19.49 -1.59
N LEU A 289 6.42 18.64 -1.26
CA LEU A 289 5.22 19.06 -0.55
C LEU A 289 5.53 19.45 0.90
N ALA A 290 6.38 18.69 1.60
CA ALA A 290 6.83 19.02 2.95
C ALA A 290 7.58 20.36 2.99
N LEU A 291 8.48 20.58 2.02
CA LEU A 291 9.21 21.84 1.87
C LEU A 291 8.28 23.01 1.56
N ALA A 292 7.37 22.84 0.60
CA ALA A 292 6.43 23.89 0.21
C ALA A 292 5.49 24.27 1.36
N SER A 293 5.03 23.29 2.15
CA SER A 293 4.11 23.47 3.27
C SER A 293 4.80 23.82 4.60
N SER A 294 6.14 23.80 4.65
CA SER A 294 6.88 24.20 5.84
C SER A 294 6.52 25.65 6.23
N ASN A 295 6.35 25.87 7.53
CA ASN A 295 6.01 27.19 8.08
C ASN A 295 4.64 27.76 7.66
N LEU A 296 3.73 26.94 7.11
CA LEU A 296 2.35 27.36 6.95
C LEU A 296 1.62 27.36 8.31
N PRO A 297 0.74 28.37 8.58
CA PRO A 297 -0.03 28.43 9.81
C PRO A 297 -1.17 27.38 9.84
N GLY A 298 -1.64 27.03 11.04
CA GLY A 298 -2.80 26.18 11.24
C GLY A 298 -2.50 24.70 11.46
N ALA A 299 -3.43 23.95 12.05
CA ALA A 299 -3.27 22.51 12.34
C ALA A 299 -3.24 21.65 11.07
N ASP A 300 -3.98 22.04 10.04
CA ASP A 300 -3.93 21.49 8.69
C ASP A 300 -3.45 22.57 7.72
N PRO A 301 -2.18 22.51 7.27
CA PRO A 301 -1.59 23.50 6.37
C PRO A 301 -2.28 23.63 5.00
N LEU A 302 -3.05 22.62 4.57
CA LEU A 302 -3.77 22.64 3.29
C LEU A 302 -5.18 23.25 3.41
N SER A 303 -5.75 23.31 4.61
CA SER A 303 -7.10 23.87 4.81
C SER A 303 -7.28 25.31 4.33
N PRO A 304 -6.28 26.23 4.42
CA PRO A 304 -6.40 27.57 3.87
C PRO A 304 -6.64 27.61 2.36
N LEU A 305 -6.12 26.62 1.60
CA LEU A 305 -6.36 26.53 0.15
C LEU A 305 -7.84 26.23 -0.15
N LEU A 306 -8.47 25.33 0.63
CA LEU A 306 -9.88 25.01 0.49
C LEU A 306 -10.77 26.24 0.84
N LYS A 307 -10.40 26.98 1.89
CA LYS A 307 -11.14 28.17 2.35
C LYS A 307 -11.05 29.36 1.39
N ARG A 308 -9.90 29.52 0.70
CA ARG A 308 -9.74 30.59 -0.30
C ARG A 308 -10.64 30.41 -1.51
N GLY A 309 -11.05 29.17 -1.80
CA GLY A 309 -11.87 28.86 -2.97
C GLY A 309 -11.12 29.01 -4.30
N GLY A 310 -11.87 29.17 -5.39
CA GLY A 310 -11.31 29.39 -6.73
C GLY A 310 -10.33 28.31 -7.18
N MET A 311 -9.27 28.71 -7.86
CA MET A 311 -8.28 27.80 -8.46
C MET A 311 -7.48 27.01 -7.42
N ASP A 312 -7.23 27.57 -6.22
CA ASP A 312 -6.50 26.91 -5.16
C ASP A 312 -7.27 25.68 -4.65
N ALA A 313 -8.54 25.88 -4.31
CA ALA A 313 -9.43 24.80 -3.87
C ALA A 313 -9.65 23.76 -4.98
N PHE A 314 -9.85 24.21 -6.23
CA PHE A 314 -10.01 23.32 -7.38
C PHE A 314 -8.79 22.41 -7.55
N THR A 315 -7.58 22.97 -7.54
CA THR A 315 -6.33 22.21 -7.72
C THR A 315 -6.15 21.19 -6.60
N LEU A 316 -6.37 21.58 -5.34
CA LEU A 316 -6.26 20.68 -4.20
C LEU A 316 -7.29 19.53 -4.28
N ARG A 317 -8.53 19.84 -4.65
CA ARG A 317 -9.59 18.83 -4.85
C ARG A 317 -9.26 17.89 -6.00
N LEU A 318 -8.75 18.41 -7.12
CA LEU A 318 -8.39 17.61 -8.29
C LEU A 318 -7.24 16.65 -7.98
N PHE A 319 -6.19 17.14 -7.30
CA PHE A 319 -5.10 16.30 -6.80
C PHE A 319 -5.63 15.24 -5.85
N ALA A 320 -6.39 15.65 -4.83
CA ALA A 320 -6.91 14.75 -3.83
C ALA A 320 -7.85 13.68 -4.41
N ALA A 321 -8.78 14.06 -5.28
CA ALA A 321 -9.72 13.13 -5.91
C ALA A 321 -9.00 12.11 -6.80
N SER A 322 -8.05 12.56 -7.61
CA SER A 322 -7.27 11.66 -8.48
C SER A 322 -6.36 10.72 -7.68
N ALA A 323 -5.68 11.21 -6.65
CA ALA A 323 -4.83 10.41 -5.77
C ALA A 323 -5.63 9.37 -4.97
N VAL A 324 -6.78 9.76 -4.43
CA VAL A 324 -7.69 8.84 -3.74
C VAL A 324 -8.24 7.78 -4.69
N ALA A 325 -8.68 8.17 -5.90
CA ALA A 325 -9.25 7.23 -6.87
C ALA A 325 -8.26 6.15 -7.28
N THR A 326 -7.01 6.52 -7.58
CA THR A 326 -5.95 5.54 -7.94
C THR A 326 -5.69 4.57 -6.80
N THR A 327 -5.57 5.08 -5.57
CA THR A 327 -5.30 4.27 -4.38
C THR A 327 -6.47 3.32 -4.08
N VAL A 328 -7.71 3.81 -4.13
CA VAL A 328 -8.89 3.01 -3.85
C VAL A 328 -9.04 1.87 -4.85
N ILE A 329 -8.90 2.15 -6.15
CA ILE A 329 -8.98 1.10 -7.19
C ILE A 329 -7.90 0.05 -6.97
N GLY A 330 -6.64 0.47 -6.78
CA GLY A 330 -5.52 -0.46 -6.58
C GLY A 330 -5.70 -1.33 -5.34
N LEU A 331 -6.06 -0.73 -4.20
CA LEU A 331 -6.25 -1.46 -2.94
C LEU A 331 -7.47 -2.39 -2.98
N LEU A 332 -8.59 -2.00 -3.65
CA LEU A 332 -9.75 -2.87 -3.81
C LEU A 332 -9.44 -4.10 -4.66
N LEU A 333 -8.71 -3.92 -5.75
CA LEU A 333 -8.26 -5.04 -6.58
C LEU A 333 -7.36 -5.99 -5.78
N ALA A 334 -6.34 -5.46 -5.10
CA ALA A 334 -5.43 -6.25 -4.28
C ALA A 334 -6.15 -6.98 -3.13
N ALA A 335 -7.07 -6.28 -2.43
CA ALA A 335 -7.86 -6.87 -1.35
C ALA A 335 -8.76 -7.99 -1.85
N SER A 336 -9.45 -7.76 -2.97
CA SER A 336 -10.37 -8.75 -3.52
C SER A 336 -9.64 -10.01 -3.99
N GLN A 337 -8.47 -9.86 -4.56
CA GLN A 337 -7.64 -10.98 -5.02
C GLN A 337 -7.17 -11.81 -3.83
N LEU A 338 -6.49 -11.18 -2.85
CA LEU A 338 -5.98 -11.92 -1.69
C LEU A 338 -7.11 -12.59 -0.89
N LEU A 339 -8.22 -11.88 -0.63
CA LEU A 339 -9.34 -12.47 0.09
C LEU A 339 -9.99 -13.62 -0.69
N SER A 340 -10.08 -13.51 -2.02
CA SER A 340 -10.56 -14.59 -2.87
C SER A 340 -9.63 -15.80 -2.77
N ASP A 341 -8.29 -15.60 -2.84
CA ASP A 341 -7.31 -16.68 -2.73
C ASP A 341 -7.40 -17.37 -1.36
N VAL A 342 -7.55 -16.58 -0.30
CA VAL A 342 -7.71 -17.13 1.06
C VAL A 342 -9.01 -17.92 1.20
N VAL A 343 -10.14 -17.36 0.77
CA VAL A 343 -11.46 -18.02 0.86
C VAL A 343 -11.50 -19.26 -0.03
N CYS A 344 -11.07 -19.17 -1.27
CA CYS A 344 -11.04 -20.30 -2.20
C CYS A 344 -10.06 -21.39 -1.73
N GLY A 345 -8.91 -20.99 -1.19
CA GLY A 345 -7.94 -21.93 -0.62
C GLY A 345 -8.46 -22.64 0.64
N PHE A 346 -9.36 -21.99 1.40
CA PHE A 346 -9.97 -22.56 2.58
C PHE A 346 -11.13 -23.51 2.25
N VAL A 347 -12.03 -23.11 1.33
CA VAL A 347 -13.22 -23.86 0.95
C VAL A 347 -12.91 -24.96 -0.08
N GLY A 348 -11.78 -24.85 -0.78
CA GLY A 348 -11.33 -25.80 -1.81
C GLY A 348 -12.01 -25.60 -3.18
N TRP A 349 -12.98 -24.72 -3.28
CA TRP A 349 -13.64 -24.28 -4.52
C TRP A 349 -14.23 -22.89 -4.31
N CYS A 350 -14.43 -22.14 -5.38
CA CYS A 350 -14.94 -20.77 -5.32
C CYS A 350 -15.89 -20.53 -6.49
N SER A 351 -17.13 -20.19 -6.17
CA SER A 351 -18.10 -19.79 -7.19
C SER A 351 -17.93 -18.30 -7.51
N GLU A 352 -18.47 -17.86 -8.63
CA GLU A 352 -18.51 -16.43 -8.96
C GLU A 352 -19.34 -15.63 -7.94
N ARG A 353 -20.32 -16.27 -7.31
CA ARG A 353 -21.09 -15.67 -6.21
C ARG A 353 -20.20 -15.38 -5.00
N ASP A 354 -19.31 -16.31 -4.63
CA ASP A 354 -18.40 -16.12 -3.50
C ASP A 354 -17.44 -14.98 -3.76
N ARG A 355 -16.90 -14.87 -4.98
CA ARG A 355 -16.05 -13.74 -5.39
C ARG A 355 -16.79 -12.41 -5.31
N ARG A 356 -18.05 -12.33 -5.71
CA ARG A 356 -18.85 -11.10 -5.58
C ARG A 356 -19.07 -10.73 -4.12
N ILE A 357 -19.33 -11.69 -3.25
CA ILE A 357 -19.46 -11.45 -1.80
C ILE A 357 -18.13 -10.92 -1.24
N VAL A 358 -17.01 -11.54 -1.59
CA VAL A 358 -15.68 -11.09 -1.17
C VAL A 358 -15.40 -9.64 -1.62
N ARG A 359 -15.69 -9.30 -2.87
CA ARG A 359 -15.55 -7.94 -3.41
C ARG A 359 -16.43 -6.93 -2.65
N ALA A 360 -17.66 -7.30 -2.37
CA ALA A 360 -18.58 -6.46 -1.60
C ALA A 360 -18.09 -6.23 -0.17
N LEU A 361 -17.60 -7.27 0.52
CA LEU A 361 -17.02 -7.16 1.86
C LEU A 361 -15.73 -6.33 1.86
N ALA A 362 -14.85 -6.51 0.87
CA ALA A 362 -13.63 -5.73 0.71
C ALA A 362 -13.90 -4.23 0.57
N THR A 363 -15.07 -3.87 0.03
CA THR A 363 -15.48 -2.46 -0.13
C THR A 363 -16.26 -1.95 1.09
N ALA A 364 -17.21 -2.73 1.61
CA ALA A 364 -18.12 -2.28 2.67
C ALA A 364 -17.42 -2.12 4.03
N LEU A 365 -16.52 -3.05 4.40
CA LEU A 365 -15.85 -3.00 5.71
C LEU A 365 -15.02 -1.72 5.91
N PRO A 366 -14.15 -1.31 4.96
CA PRO A 366 -13.44 -0.04 5.06
C PRO A 366 -14.36 1.18 5.04
N ALA A 367 -15.46 1.13 4.26
CA ALA A 367 -16.43 2.21 4.19
C ALA A 367 -17.10 2.46 5.56
N VAL A 368 -17.48 1.41 6.27
CA VAL A 368 -17.98 1.52 7.65
C VAL A 368 -16.92 2.10 8.58
N GLY A 369 -15.66 1.65 8.47
CA GLY A 369 -14.55 2.18 9.27
C GLY A 369 -14.30 3.67 9.06
N SER A 370 -14.64 4.22 7.89
CA SER A 370 -14.48 5.64 7.57
C SER A 370 -15.48 6.57 8.26
N LEU A 371 -16.51 6.04 8.92
CA LEU A 371 -17.51 6.81 9.65
C LEU A 371 -17.03 7.27 11.04
N GLY A 372 -15.80 6.97 11.42
CA GLY A 372 -15.23 7.18 12.76
C GLY A 372 -14.95 8.63 13.19
N GLY A 373 -15.47 9.64 12.51
CA GLY A 373 -15.28 11.06 12.89
C GLY A 373 -14.42 11.86 11.91
N ASP A 374 -14.13 13.11 12.27
CA ASP A 374 -13.43 14.06 11.39
C ASP A 374 -11.93 13.73 11.23
N ASP A 375 -11.30 13.13 12.25
CA ASP A 375 -9.89 12.73 12.22
C ASP A 375 -9.68 11.29 11.70
N ALA A 376 -10.73 10.58 11.28
CA ALA A 376 -10.67 9.17 10.86
C ALA A 376 -9.61 8.92 9.76
N PHE A 377 -9.44 9.87 8.83
CA PHE A 377 -8.39 9.78 7.81
C PHE A 377 -6.99 9.65 8.43
N TYR A 378 -6.66 10.53 9.36
CA TYR A 378 -5.34 10.54 9.98
C TYR A 378 -5.15 9.37 10.95
N GLU A 379 -6.16 9.04 11.73
CA GLU A 379 -6.09 7.92 12.67
C GLU A 379 -5.89 6.57 11.97
N LEU A 380 -6.63 6.32 10.90
CA LEU A 380 -6.52 5.10 10.11
C LEU A 380 -5.16 4.99 9.38
N LEU A 381 -4.67 6.11 8.82
CA LEU A 381 -3.34 6.16 8.20
C LEU A 381 -2.23 5.93 9.25
N ALA A 382 -2.32 6.60 10.40
CA ALA A 382 -1.36 6.42 11.49
C ALA A 382 -1.36 4.99 12.02
N PHE A 383 -2.54 4.37 12.15
CA PHE A 383 -2.65 2.97 12.55
C PHE A 383 -2.02 2.03 11.52
N ALA A 384 -2.34 2.21 10.23
CA ALA A 384 -1.79 1.42 9.15
C ALA A 384 -0.26 1.46 9.15
N GLY A 385 0.32 2.67 9.23
CA GLY A 385 1.77 2.86 9.20
C GLY A 385 2.49 2.52 10.49
N ALA A 386 1.80 2.47 11.64
CA ALA A 386 2.40 2.14 12.93
C ALA A 386 2.63 0.64 13.10
N VAL A 387 1.70 -0.21 12.65
CA VAL A 387 1.71 -1.64 12.98
C VAL A 387 1.55 -2.53 11.75
N PRO A 388 0.40 -2.56 11.03
CA PRO A 388 0.19 -3.60 10.03
C PRO A 388 1.09 -3.48 8.80
N VAL A 389 1.35 -2.28 8.31
CA VAL A 389 2.24 -2.05 7.16
C VAL A 389 3.69 -2.41 7.47
N PRO A 390 4.31 -1.95 8.58
CA PRO A 390 5.66 -2.38 8.92
C PRO A 390 5.77 -3.88 9.19
N LEU A 391 4.78 -4.50 9.82
CA LEU A 391 4.77 -5.96 10.00
C LEU A 391 4.76 -6.68 8.64
N LEU A 392 3.87 -6.25 7.74
CA LEU A 392 3.67 -6.90 6.44
C LEU A 392 4.85 -6.70 5.49
N TYR A 393 5.38 -5.48 5.40
CA TYR A 393 6.37 -5.12 4.37
C TYR A 393 7.79 -4.90 4.87
N CYS A 394 7.99 -4.76 6.19
CA CYS A 394 9.33 -4.55 6.75
C CYS A 394 9.80 -5.69 7.66
N VAL A 395 8.90 -6.34 8.38
CA VAL A 395 9.26 -7.46 9.27
C VAL A 395 9.18 -8.79 8.53
N LEU A 396 8.03 -9.10 7.93
CA LEU A 396 7.81 -10.40 7.29
C LEU A 396 8.79 -10.68 6.14
N PRO A 397 9.03 -9.78 5.15
CA PRO A 397 9.87 -10.11 4.00
C PRO A 397 11.30 -10.54 4.36
N PRO A 398 12.05 -9.85 5.24
CA PRO A 398 13.37 -10.33 5.66
C PRO A 398 13.35 -11.68 6.39
N PHE A 399 12.28 -11.99 7.15
CA PHE A 399 12.10 -13.29 7.80
C PHE A 399 11.84 -14.40 6.77
N LEU A 400 10.94 -14.15 5.82
CA LEU A 400 10.58 -15.09 4.76
C LEU A 400 11.78 -15.36 3.87
N LEU A 401 12.47 -14.32 3.40
CA LEU A 401 13.66 -14.45 2.56
C LEU A 401 14.78 -15.22 3.28
N SER A 402 14.99 -14.98 4.57
CA SER A 402 15.96 -15.76 5.36
C SER A 402 15.60 -17.26 5.38
N SER A 403 14.29 -17.57 5.44
CA SER A 403 13.82 -18.95 5.39
C SER A 403 14.07 -19.59 4.02
N LEU A 404 13.75 -18.89 2.94
CA LEU A 404 13.96 -19.34 1.56
C LEU A 404 15.45 -19.55 1.25
N ARG A 405 16.32 -18.60 1.62
CA ARG A 405 17.78 -18.71 1.44
C ARG A 405 18.37 -19.91 2.20
N ARG A 406 17.97 -20.11 3.47
CA ARG A 406 18.42 -21.27 4.26
C ARG A 406 18.02 -22.61 3.66
N ARG A 407 16.88 -22.66 2.99
CA ARG A 407 16.35 -23.87 2.35
C ARG A 407 16.85 -24.02 0.91
N LYS A 408 17.64 -23.08 0.42
CA LYS A 408 18.15 -23.05 -0.96
C LYS A 408 16.99 -23.06 -1.99
N VAL A 409 15.86 -22.48 -1.65
CA VAL A 409 14.71 -22.31 -2.55
C VAL A 409 15.06 -21.22 -3.55
N GLY A 410 15.00 -21.53 -4.86
CA GLY A 410 15.42 -20.63 -5.93
C GLY A 410 16.90 -20.24 -5.86
N ARG A 411 17.42 -19.62 -6.92
CA ARG A 411 18.85 -19.30 -7.08
C ARG A 411 19.15 -17.81 -7.08
N THR A 412 18.17 -16.99 -7.49
CA THR A 412 18.36 -15.53 -7.66
C THR A 412 18.65 -14.83 -6.34
N THR A 413 19.63 -13.93 -6.36
CA THR A 413 19.98 -13.05 -5.24
C THR A 413 19.93 -11.59 -5.70
N LEU A 414 19.05 -10.79 -5.11
CA LEU A 414 18.87 -9.37 -5.43
C LEU A 414 19.39 -8.47 -4.32
N LEU A 415 19.21 -8.87 -3.05
CA LEU A 415 19.65 -8.11 -1.88
C LEU A 415 21.09 -8.49 -1.52
N PRO A 416 22.06 -7.57 -1.63
CA PRO A 416 23.45 -7.81 -1.22
C PRO A 416 23.57 -7.92 0.31
N GLY A 417 24.74 -8.33 0.81
CA GLY A 417 25.05 -8.32 2.25
C GLY A 417 24.50 -9.47 3.08
N GLY A 418 23.88 -10.47 2.45
CA GLY A 418 23.58 -11.75 3.08
C GLY A 418 22.75 -11.68 4.36
N ALA A 419 23.17 -12.45 5.38
CA ALA A 419 22.46 -12.56 6.66
C ALA A 419 22.55 -11.28 7.52
N VAL A 420 23.60 -10.49 7.38
CA VAL A 420 23.82 -9.28 8.19
C VAL A 420 22.73 -8.25 7.90
N ILE A 421 22.53 -7.89 6.61
CA ILE A 421 21.50 -6.93 6.22
C ILE A 421 20.12 -7.45 6.57
N LEU A 422 19.82 -8.73 6.32
CA LEU A 422 18.53 -9.31 6.68
C LEU A 422 18.25 -9.25 8.18
N ASN A 423 19.27 -9.47 9.03
CA ASN A 423 19.09 -9.37 10.48
C ASN A 423 18.93 -7.91 10.93
N ALA A 424 19.67 -6.98 10.33
CA ALA A 424 19.49 -5.55 10.59
C ALA A 424 18.07 -5.08 10.24
N LEU A 425 17.53 -5.49 9.07
CA LEU A 425 16.16 -5.15 8.66
C LEU A 425 15.10 -5.75 9.61
N LYS A 426 15.29 -7.00 10.06
CA LYS A 426 14.40 -7.64 11.05
C LYS A 426 14.38 -6.85 12.36
N LEU A 427 15.55 -6.53 12.89
CA LEU A 427 15.68 -5.79 14.14
C LEU A 427 15.05 -4.40 14.04
N ALA A 428 15.33 -3.66 12.96
CA ALA A 428 14.74 -2.35 12.71
C ALA A 428 13.20 -2.43 12.63
N GLY A 429 12.66 -3.44 11.92
CA GLY A 429 11.22 -3.63 11.81
C GLY A 429 10.56 -3.96 13.14
N VAL A 430 11.13 -4.90 13.90
CA VAL A 430 10.61 -5.30 15.21
C VAL A 430 10.70 -4.14 16.21
N ALA A 431 11.82 -3.41 16.23
CA ALA A 431 11.99 -2.23 17.07
C ALA A 431 10.97 -1.14 16.73
N PHE A 432 10.76 -0.86 15.44
CA PHE A 432 9.78 0.14 14.99
C PHE A 432 8.36 -0.22 15.44
N VAL A 433 7.91 -1.46 15.21
CA VAL A 433 6.57 -1.91 15.62
C VAL A 433 6.46 -1.95 17.15
N GLY A 434 7.47 -2.46 17.83
CA GLY A 434 7.50 -2.56 19.30
C GLY A 434 7.35 -1.19 19.96
N THR A 435 8.10 -0.18 19.50
CA THR A 435 7.98 1.18 20.04
C THR A 435 6.61 1.79 19.79
N ASN A 436 5.98 1.54 18.63
CA ASN A 436 4.62 2.02 18.37
C ASN A 436 3.54 1.35 19.24
N VAL A 437 3.71 0.06 19.55
CA VAL A 437 2.76 -0.69 20.39
C VAL A 437 2.89 -0.31 21.86
N LEU A 438 4.12 -0.11 22.35
CA LEU A 438 4.38 0.17 23.77
C LEU A 438 4.01 1.60 24.19
N VAL A 439 4.02 2.55 23.27
CA VAL A 439 3.74 3.98 23.57
C VAL A 439 2.27 4.35 23.41
N ARG A 440 1.47 3.51 22.76
CA ARG A 440 0.00 3.68 22.64
C ARG A 440 -0.74 3.11 23.83
#